data_47e43b8a52ed9b3eb8247d47ca245894
#
_entry.id   47e43b8a52ed9b3eb8247d47ca245894
#
_cell.length_a   1.000
_cell.length_b   1.000
_cell.length_c   1.000
_cell.angle_alpha   90.00
_cell.angle_beta   90.00
_cell.angle_gamma   90.00
#
_symmetry.space_group_name_H-M   'P 1'
#
loop_
_entity.id
_entity.type
_entity.pdbx_description
1 polymer ?
#
loop_
_entity_poly.entity_id
_entity_poly.type
_entity_poly.pdbx_seq_one_letter_code
_entity_poly.pdbx_strand_id
1 'polypeptide(L)'
;PWGKRIDEVVVSPLWREAERLAARHGLVATGYEPAMGRHARIAQFLKVYLFHPSTDVYTCPLAMTDGAARCLLESGNHELIERALPHLTSRDPATFWTSGQWMTEAAGGSDVGRSETRAVPDDEGGWRLYGRKWFTSAGTSQMALTLARPEGNPQGGKGLAMYYIEIRDLDGKLNGIRVDRLKDKLGTRKVPTAELLLDGTRAALVGPALNGTRSIEPMLGVTRMWNSVCAVSFMRRGLALARSYARERQAFGQPLEQLPLHADTLAGLEAETWGAFLMTFLLVELNGRIERNEIDDQQRALLRLMTPLTKLITGKQAVAVVTEVIESFGGAGYVENTGLPQLLRDTHVLPIWEGTTNVLSLDALLRSDLHAGLAALMARASACLRTVSEPRMVAATRQALGALERVALVLESGQEPEVLQAGARRLAMTLARALQLTLLCEHAQWMIDHGGDRRGYAAAMRFARQPVDLMTEVDPEADRLLLGCR
;
A
#
# COMPACT_ATOMS: atom_id res chain seq x y z
N PRO A 1 28.60 -26.25 4.18
CA PRO A 1 29.70 -26.83 3.39
C PRO A 1 29.55 -28.34 3.17
N TRP A 2 28.84 -29.02 4.11
CA TRP A 2 28.71 -30.48 4.13
C TRP A 2 27.41 -31.01 3.51
N GLY A 3 26.69 -30.20 2.76
CA GLY A 3 25.46 -30.57 2.05
C GLY A 3 24.24 -30.79 2.95
N LYS A 4 24.35 -30.58 4.26
CA LYS A 4 23.21 -30.68 5.16
C LYS A 4 22.30 -29.45 4.98
N ARG A 5 21.01 -29.71 4.77
CA ARG A 5 20.00 -28.65 4.67
C ARG A 5 19.74 -28.05 6.05
N ILE A 6 19.63 -26.72 6.12
CA ILE A 6 19.44 -25.97 7.37
C ILE A 6 18.03 -25.39 7.46
N ASP A 7 17.48 -24.81 6.38
CA ASP A 7 16.15 -24.16 6.32
C ASP A 7 15.94 -23.08 7.41
N GLU A 8 17.03 -22.44 7.85
CA GLU A 8 17.03 -21.37 8.81
C GLU A 8 17.35 -20.05 8.11
N VAL A 9 16.48 -19.05 8.30
CA VAL A 9 16.67 -17.71 7.76
C VAL A 9 17.20 -16.81 8.86
N VAL A 10 18.47 -16.39 8.74
CA VAL A 10 19.12 -15.46 9.66
C VAL A 10 18.74 -14.04 9.31
N VAL A 11 18.11 -13.32 10.25
CA VAL A 11 17.72 -11.92 10.11
C VAL A 11 18.65 -10.98 10.89
N SER A 12 18.68 -9.69 10.51
CA SER A 12 19.54 -8.70 11.15
C SER A 12 19.13 -8.43 12.62
N PRO A 13 20.04 -7.92 13.47
CA PRO A 13 19.69 -7.48 14.82
C PRO A 13 18.59 -6.41 14.82
N LEU A 14 18.64 -5.45 13.87
CA LEU A 14 17.61 -4.42 13.72
C LEU A 14 16.24 -5.03 13.41
N TRP A 15 16.17 -6.07 12.58
CA TRP A 15 14.92 -6.77 12.29
C TRP A 15 14.26 -7.35 13.55
N ARG A 16 15.07 -8.01 14.40
CA ARG A 16 14.59 -8.56 15.69
C ARG A 16 14.16 -7.47 16.67
N GLU A 17 14.89 -6.36 16.72
CA GLU A 17 14.52 -5.26 17.59
C GLU A 17 13.25 -4.54 17.08
N ALA A 18 13.10 -4.38 15.76
CA ALA A 18 11.91 -3.82 15.16
C ALA A 18 10.65 -4.65 15.50
N GLU A 19 10.75 -5.98 15.53
CA GLU A 19 9.69 -6.89 15.99
C GLU A 19 9.26 -6.59 17.43
N ARG A 20 10.24 -6.49 18.35
CA ARG A 20 9.99 -6.18 19.77
C ARG A 20 9.34 -4.81 19.95
N LEU A 21 9.84 -3.80 19.25
CA LEU A 21 9.28 -2.45 19.28
C LEU A 21 7.86 -2.42 18.70
N ALA A 22 7.62 -3.13 17.61
CA ALA A 22 6.30 -3.22 17.00
C ALA A 22 5.26 -3.82 17.95
N ALA A 23 5.60 -4.90 18.64
CA ALA A 23 4.75 -5.49 19.67
C ALA A 23 4.50 -4.52 20.83
N ARG A 24 5.56 -4.03 21.50
CA ARG A 24 5.46 -3.15 22.68
C ARG A 24 4.65 -1.89 22.41
N HIS A 25 4.81 -1.27 21.25
CA HIS A 25 4.08 -0.07 20.86
C HIS A 25 2.74 -0.36 20.18
N GLY A 26 2.39 -1.64 20.01
CA GLY A 26 1.11 -2.08 19.48
C GLY A 26 0.86 -1.59 18.06
N LEU A 27 1.85 -1.74 17.15
CA LEU A 27 1.72 -1.27 15.77
C LEU A 27 0.58 -1.98 14.99
N VAL A 28 0.22 -3.19 15.40
CA VAL A 28 -0.98 -3.88 14.93
C VAL A 28 -2.11 -3.75 15.96
N ALA A 29 -1.85 -4.06 17.23
CA ALA A 29 -2.84 -4.07 18.30
C ALA A 29 -3.70 -2.80 18.38
N THR A 30 -3.09 -1.62 18.22
CA THR A 30 -3.79 -0.33 18.34
C THR A 30 -5.01 -0.21 17.41
N GLY A 31 -4.95 -0.80 16.20
CA GLY A 31 -6.07 -0.80 15.26
C GLY A 31 -7.31 -1.57 15.74
N TYR A 32 -7.11 -2.49 16.69
CA TYR A 32 -8.15 -3.38 17.22
C TYR A 32 -8.62 -3.00 18.63
N GLU A 33 -8.02 -1.97 19.25
CA GLU A 33 -8.37 -1.55 20.61
C GLU A 33 -9.74 -0.82 20.66
N PRO A 34 -10.72 -1.31 21.41
CA PRO A 34 -12.07 -0.72 21.45
C PRO A 34 -12.08 0.72 22.00
N ALA A 35 -11.17 1.03 22.92
CA ALA A 35 -11.12 2.32 23.62
C ALA A 35 -10.91 3.53 22.68
N MET A 36 -10.31 3.33 21.52
CA MET A 36 -10.04 4.39 20.55
C MET A 36 -11.18 4.59 19.53
N GLY A 37 -12.18 3.73 19.50
CA GLY A 37 -13.31 3.80 18.58
C GLY A 37 -12.85 3.91 17.11
N ARG A 38 -13.50 4.77 16.34
CA ARG A 38 -13.16 5.05 14.92
C ARG A 38 -11.77 5.64 14.69
N HIS A 39 -11.13 6.16 15.74
CA HIS A 39 -9.79 6.76 15.66
C HIS A 39 -8.66 5.75 15.86
N ALA A 40 -8.98 4.47 16.15
CA ALA A 40 -7.98 3.42 16.35
C ALA A 40 -7.01 3.28 15.15
N ARG A 41 -7.54 3.31 13.92
CA ARG A 41 -6.72 3.25 12.71
C ARG A 41 -5.84 4.48 12.53
N ILE A 42 -6.31 5.69 12.84
CA ILE A 42 -5.49 6.91 12.79
C ILE A 42 -4.33 6.79 13.79
N ALA A 43 -4.61 6.40 15.03
CA ALA A 43 -3.57 6.23 16.06
C ALA A 43 -2.55 5.15 15.67
N GLN A 44 -2.99 4.03 15.12
CA GLN A 44 -2.13 2.98 14.60
C GLN A 44 -1.21 3.50 13.50
N PHE A 45 -1.77 4.12 12.48
CA PHE A 45 -1.02 4.52 11.29
C PHE A 45 -0.14 5.74 11.50
N LEU A 46 -0.40 6.59 12.49
CA LEU A 46 0.56 7.60 12.95
C LEU A 46 1.82 6.94 13.54
N LYS A 47 1.68 5.87 14.31
CA LYS A 47 2.83 5.09 14.80
C LYS A 47 3.59 4.43 13.65
N VAL A 48 2.88 3.82 12.69
CA VAL A 48 3.48 3.21 11.49
C VAL A 48 4.26 4.23 10.67
N TYR A 49 3.69 5.42 10.47
CA TYR A 49 4.32 6.52 9.76
C TYR A 49 5.66 6.94 10.37
N LEU A 50 5.77 6.94 11.69
CA LEU A 50 7.02 7.25 12.40
C LEU A 50 8.00 6.07 12.43
N PHE A 51 7.50 4.85 12.52
CA PHE A 51 8.27 3.62 12.66
C PHE A 51 8.96 3.18 11.36
N HIS A 52 8.24 3.28 10.23
CA HIS A 52 8.65 2.71 8.95
C HIS A 52 10.05 3.12 8.48
N PRO A 53 10.45 4.42 8.50
CA PRO A 53 11.66 4.87 7.82
C PRO A 53 12.96 4.49 8.54
N SER A 54 12.88 3.86 9.71
CA SER A 54 14.03 3.52 10.54
C SER A 54 14.14 2.02 10.90
N THR A 55 13.38 1.16 10.21
CA THR A 55 13.24 -0.26 10.60
C THR A 55 13.44 -1.25 9.44
N ASP A 56 14.22 -0.88 8.43
CA ASP A 56 14.53 -1.74 7.27
C ASP A 56 13.28 -2.40 6.65
N VAL A 57 12.18 -1.64 6.58
CA VAL A 57 10.88 -2.11 6.04
C VAL A 57 10.27 -3.27 6.86
N TYR A 58 10.49 -3.30 8.19
CA TYR A 58 9.80 -4.27 9.06
C TYR A 58 8.26 -4.11 9.03
N THR A 59 7.75 -3.02 8.51
CA THR A 59 6.33 -2.84 8.19
C THR A 59 5.78 -3.85 7.19
N CYS A 60 6.63 -4.55 6.43
CA CYS A 60 6.19 -5.62 5.51
C CYS A 60 5.49 -6.76 6.25
N PRO A 61 6.09 -7.46 7.22
CA PRO A 61 5.38 -8.46 8.02
C PRO A 61 4.21 -7.86 8.80
N LEU A 62 4.31 -6.64 9.32
CA LEU A 62 3.23 -6.02 10.09
C LEU A 62 1.98 -5.76 9.23
N ALA A 63 2.14 -5.35 7.98
CA ALA A 63 1.03 -5.16 7.05
C ALA A 63 0.27 -6.47 6.79
N MET A 64 1.02 -7.57 6.59
CA MET A 64 0.43 -8.89 6.41
C MET A 64 -0.21 -9.41 7.70
N THR A 65 0.35 -9.10 8.87
CA THR A 65 -0.18 -9.45 10.19
C THR A 65 -1.52 -8.76 10.44
N ASP A 66 -1.60 -7.46 10.19
CA ASP A 66 -2.83 -6.67 10.30
C ASP A 66 -3.90 -7.18 9.30
N GLY A 67 -3.48 -7.45 8.06
CA GLY A 67 -4.37 -8.04 7.05
C GLY A 67 -4.87 -9.43 7.41
N ALA A 68 -4.03 -10.28 8.02
CA ALA A 68 -4.42 -11.59 8.50
C ALA A 68 -5.43 -11.50 9.65
N ALA A 69 -5.18 -10.63 10.64
CA ALA A 69 -6.12 -10.37 11.71
C ALA A 69 -7.50 -9.95 11.17
N ARG A 70 -7.52 -9.06 10.16
CA ARG A 70 -8.76 -8.61 9.52
C ARG A 70 -9.48 -9.74 8.78
N CYS A 71 -8.76 -10.52 7.98
CA CYS A 71 -9.34 -11.68 7.29
C CYS A 71 -9.95 -12.71 8.22
N LEU A 72 -9.26 -13.02 9.33
CA LEU A 72 -9.77 -13.97 10.32
C LEU A 72 -11.06 -13.45 10.97
N LEU A 73 -11.09 -12.19 11.39
CA LEU A 73 -12.31 -11.58 11.96
C LEU A 73 -13.47 -11.60 10.98
N GLU A 74 -13.26 -11.28 9.71
CA GLU A 74 -14.32 -11.27 8.68
C GLU A 74 -14.75 -12.66 8.24
N SER A 75 -13.89 -13.68 8.41
CA SER A 75 -14.22 -15.06 8.07
C SER A 75 -15.28 -15.68 9.00
N GLY A 76 -15.38 -15.19 10.24
CA GLY A 76 -16.21 -15.78 11.27
C GLY A 76 -15.77 -17.16 11.76
N ASN A 77 -14.56 -17.61 11.38
CA ASN A 77 -14.00 -18.88 11.85
C ASN A 77 -13.49 -18.75 13.28
N HIS A 78 -14.36 -19.05 14.25
CA HIS A 78 -14.09 -18.86 15.68
C HIS A 78 -12.83 -19.60 16.16
N GLU A 79 -12.59 -20.82 15.69
CA GLU A 79 -11.43 -21.62 16.08
C GLU A 79 -10.11 -20.91 15.68
N LEU A 80 -10.01 -20.45 14.43
CA LEU A 80 -8.83 -19.75 13.95
C LEU A 80 -8.69 -18.35 14.55
N ILE A 81 -9.82 -17.68 14.87
CA ILE A 81 -9.82 -16.38 15.57
C ILE A 81 -9.24 -16.57 16.98
N GLU A 82 -9.74 -17.53 17.76
CA GLU A 82 -9.27 -17.83 19.11
C GLU A 82 -7.79 -18.27 19.11
N ARG A 83 -7.37 -19.03 18.09
CA ARG A 83 -5.99 -19.50 17.93
C ARG A 83 -5.01 -18.40 17.61
N ALA A 84 -5.32 -17.50 16.67
CA ALA A 84 -4.32 -16.61 16.09
C ALA A 84 -4.47 -15.15 16.51
N LEU A 85 -5.69 -14.63 16.64
CA LEU A 85 -5.93 -13.19 16.85
C LEU A 85 -5.26 -12.63 18.12
N PRO A 86 -5.27 -13.32 19.27
CA PRO A 86 -4.58 -12.85 20.48
C PRO A 86 -3.09 -12.66 20.27
N HIS A 87 -2.47 -13.50 19.44
CA HIS A 87 -1.06 -13.40 19.10
C HIS A 87 -0.79 -12.28 18.08
N LEU A 88 -1.59 -12.18 17.01
CA LEU A 88 -1.41 -11.16 15.96
C LEU A 88 -1.60 -9.74 16.52
N THR A 89 -2.38 -9.58 17.58
CA THR A 89 -2.64 -8.30 18.26
C THR A 89 -1.96 -8.19 19.62
N SER A 90 -0.98 -9.05 19.92
CA SER A 90 -0.26 -9.00 21.19
C SER A 90 0.64 -7.77 21.29
N ARG A 91 0.73 -7.21 22.51
CA ARG A 91 1.73 -6.19 22.87
C ARG A 91 2.96 -6.77 23.58
N ASP A 92 2.90 -8.06 23.93
CA ASP A 92 4.04 -8.77 24.51
C ASP A 92 4.90 -9.37 23.38
N PRO A 93 6.18 -8.98 23.26
CA PRO A 93 7.08 -9.55 22.27
C PRO A 93 7.25 -11.06 22.36
N ALA A 94 7.02 -11.66 23.53
CA ALA A 94 7.15 -13.11 23.72
C ALA A 94 5.99 -13.90 23.09
N THR A 95 4.83 -13.27 22.97
CA THR A 95 3.61 -13.90 22.43
C THR A 95 3.15 -13.32 21.10
N PHE A 96 3.81 -12.25 20.63
CA PHE A 96 3.49 -11.61 19.37
C PHE A 96 3.84 -12.49 18.17
N TRP A 97 2.87 -12.69 17.28
CA TRP A 97 3.05 -13.37 16.01
C TRP A 97 2.98 -12.40 14.85
N THR A 98 3.75 -12.70 13.82
CA THR A 98 3.60 -12.09 12.51
C THR A 98 3.02 -13.10 11.51
N SER A 99 2.42 -12.59 10.44
CA SER A 99 1.84 -13.37 9.36
C SER A 99 2.56 -13.14 8.04
N GLY A 100 2.69 -14.18 7.24
CA GLY A 100 2.96 -14.07 5.82
C GLY A 100 1.66 -13.95 5.00
N GLN A 101 1.81 -13.50 3.75
CA GLN A 101 0.76 -13.50 2.71
C GLN A 101 1.36 -14.18 1.48
N TRP A 102 1.03 -15.45 1.25
CA TRP A 102 1.69 -16.26 0.23
C TRP A 102 0.76 -16.55 -0.95
N MET A 103 0.61 -15.57 -1.82
CA MET A 103 -0.28 -15.66 -2.99
C MET A 103 0.49 -15.90 -4.28
N THR A 104 1.60 -15.17 -4.49
CA THR A 104 2.33 -15.15 -5.75
C THR A 104 3.04 -16.48 -6.02
N GLU A 105 2.90 -16.96 -7.25
CA GLU A 105 3.58 -18.13 -7.79
C GLU A 105 4.40 -17.75 -9.04
N ALA A 106 5.19 -18.68 -9.58
CA ALA A 106 5.99 -18.43 -10.78
C ALA A 106 5.12 -18.05 -12.00
N ALA A 107 3.90 -18.58 -12.07
CA ALA A 107 2.93 -18.28 -13.12
C ALA A 107 2.39 -16.84 -13.08
N GLY A 108 2.57 -16.13 -11.95
CA GLY A 108 2.21 -14.70 -11.81
C GLY A 108 1.64 -14.35 -10.45
N GLY A 109 1.65 -13.04 -10.14
CA GLY A 109 1.10 -12.48 -8.91
C GLY A 109 -0.11 -11.58 -9.14
N SER A 110 -0.25 -10.99 -10.33
CA SER A 110 -1.39 -10.13 -10.67
C SER A 110 -2.64 -10.93 -11.05
N ASP A 111 -2.45 -12.07 -11.72
CA ASP A 111 -3.51 -13.03 -12.05
C ASP A 111 -3.38 -14.28 -11.17
N VAL A 112 -3.79 -14.15 -9.91
CA VAL A 112 -3.74 -15.26 -8.94
C VAL A 112 -4.64 -16.44 -9.31
N GLY A 113 -5.59 -16.25 -10.23
CA GLY A 113 -6.43 -17.33 -10.77
C GLY A 113 -5.65 -18.45 -11.43
N ARG A 114 -4.41 -18.18 -11.86
CA ARG A 114 -3.47 -19.14 -12.45
C ARG A 114 -2.67 -19.95 -11.42
N SER A 115 -2.93 -19.77 -10.12
CA SER A 115 -2.22 -20.51 -9.07
C SER A 115 -2.32 -22.00 -9.25
N GLU A 116 -1.16 -22.68 -9.13
CA GLU A 116 -0.95 -24.11 -9.31
C GLU A 116 -0.91 -24.89 -7.98
N THR A 117 -0.77 -24.20 -6.85
CA THR A 117 -0.80 -24.81 -5.52
C THR A 117 -2.11 -25.55 -5.31
N ARG A 118 -2.04 -26.85 -5.02
CA ARG A 118 -3.18 -27.74 -4.76
C ARG A 118 -3.40 -27.90 -3.27
N ALA A 119 -4.66 -28.08 -2.88
CA ALA A 119 -5.05 -28.46 -1.54
C ALA A 119 -5.75 -29.83 -1.60
N VAL A 120 -5.25 -30.78 -0.83
CA VAL A 120 -5.75 -32.16 -0.76
C VAL A 120 -6.27 -32.38 0.66
N PRO A 121 -7.49 -32.93 0.85
CA PRO A 121 -7.96 -33.31 2.17
C PRO A 121 -7.03 -34.33 2.79
N ASP A 122 -6.82 -34.27 4.12
CA ASP A 122 -6.11 -35.34 4.86
C ASP A 122 -7.08 -36.24 5.65
N ASP A 123 -6.57 -37.34 6.13
CA ASP A 123 -7.36 -38.33 6.87
C ASP A 123 -7.82 -37.84 8.25
N GLU A 124 -7.28 -36.70 8.73
CA GLU A 124 -7.59 -36.10 10.03
C GLU A 124 -8.64 -34.99 9.91
N GLY A 125 -9.21 -34.76 8.69
CA GLY A 125 -10.20 -33.75 8.40
C GLY A 125 -9.61 -32.36 8.15
N GLY A 126 -8.29 -32.27 8.02
CA GLY A 126 -7.56 -31.09 7.64
C GLY A 126 -7.22 -31.05 6.14
N TRP A 127 -6.23 -30.23 5.80
CA TRP A 127 -5.77 -30.04 4.42
C TRP A 127 -4.25 -30.14 4.32
N ARG A 128 -3.78 -30.66 3.19
CA ARG A 128 -2.36 -30.69 2.81
C ARG A 128 -2.15 -29.88 1.56
N LEU A 129 -1.20 -28.93 1.61
CA LEU A 129 -0.88 -28.08 0.47
C LEU A 129 0.38 -28.56 -0.24
N TYR A 130 0.32 -28.55 -1.58
CA TYR A 130 1.39 -28.93 -2.49
C TYR A 130 1.55 -27.89 -3.57
N GLY A 131 2.73 -27.29 -3.68
CA GLY A 131 2.99 -26.26 -4.71
C GLY A 131 4.19 -25.39 -4.38
N ARG A 132 4.47 -24.43 -5.26
CA ARG A 132 5.65 -23.56 -5.12
C ARG A 132 5.20 -22.12 -5.01
N LYS A 133 5.59 -21.44 -3.92
CA LYS A 133 5.37 -20.01 -3.72
C LYS A 133 6.62 -19.24 -4.11
N TRP A 134 6.44 -18.07 -4.76
CA TRP A 134 7.52 -17.39 -5.49
C TRP A 134 8.06 -16.12 -4.84
N PHE A 135 7.23 -15.30 -4.23
CA PHE A 135 7.59 -14.12 -3.45
C PHE A 135 6.98 -14.21 -2.06
N THR A 136 7.56 -15.04 -1.20
CA THR A 136 7.09 -15.23 0.16
C THR A 136 7.91 -14.38 1.11
N SER A 137 7.42 -13.15 1.33
CA SER A 137 8.00 -12.28 2.33
C SER A 137 7.62 -12.72 3.74
N ALA A 138 8.40 -12.31 4.73
CA ALA A 138 8.24 -12.72 6.12
C ALA A 138 8.25 -14.25 6.31
N GLY A 139 9.17 -14.92 5.65
CA GLY A 139 9.37 -16.38 5.81
C GLY A 139 9.80 -16.82 7.21
N THR A 140 10.05 -15.85 8.11
CA THR A 140 10.34 -16.06 9.55
C THR A 140 9.12 -15.87 10.44
N SER A 141 7.95 -15.57 9.87
CA SER A 141 6.68 -15.43 10.61
C SER A 141 6.22 -16.74 11.22
N GLN A 142 5.31 -16.65 12.17
CA GLN A 142 4.74 -17.83 12.85
C GLN A 142 3.65 -18.49 12.01
N MET A 143 2.89 -17.68 11.26
CA MET A 143 1.81 -18.15 10.40
C MET A 143 1.81 -17.47 9.03
N ALA A 144 0.96 -17.97 8.14
CA ALA A 144 0.67 -17.31 6.87
C ALA A 144 -0.78 -17.57 6.43
N LEU A 145 -1.35 -16.63 5.68
CA LEU A 145 -2.51 -16.89 4.83
C LEU A 145 -2.06 -17.11 3.39
N THR A 146 -2.66 -18.09 2.73
CA THR A 146 -2.32 -18.46 1.35
C THR A 146 -3.55 -18.88 0.57
N LEU A 147 -3.43 -18.86 -0.76
CA LEU A 147 -4.42 -19.40 -1.67
C LEU A 147 -3.92 -20.71 -2.25
N ALA A 148 -4.81 -21.70 -2.31
CA ALA A 148 -4.59 -22.96 -2.98
C ALA A 148 -5.90 -23.44 -3.62
N ARG A 149 -5.81 -24.38 -4.57
CA ARG A 149 -6.96 -24.95 -5.25
C ARG A 149 -7.29 -26.30 -4.61
N PRO A 150 -8.45 -26.46 -3.96
CA PRO A 150 -8.98 -27.77 -3.59
C PRO A 150 -9.07 -28.68 -4.81
N GLU A 151 -8.73 -29.97 -4.64
CA GLU A 151 -8.91 -30.95 -5.70
C GLU A 151 -10.37 -31.03 -6.14
N GLY A 152 -10.60 -31.06 -7.46
CA GLY A 152 -11.93 -31.04 -8.05
C GLY A 152 -12.51 -29.63 -8.30
N ASN A 153 -11.91 -28.56 -7.78
CA ASN A 153 -12.38 -27.22 -8.01
C ASN A 153 -12.04 -26.71 -9.43
N PRO A 154 -12.88 -25.82 -10.02
CA PRO A 154 -12.64 -25.27 -11.34
C PRO A 154 -11.37 -24.43 -11.42
N GLN A 155 -10.86 -24.24 -12.64
CA GLN A 155 -9.76 -23.31 -12.92
C GLN A 155 -10.19 -21.84 -12.68
N GLY A 156 -9.22 -20.95 -12.57
CA GLY A 156 -9.45 -19.52 -12.31
C GLY A 156 -9.60 -19.18 -10.83
N GLY A 157 -9.81 -17.91 -10.55
CA GLY A 157 -9.86 -17.38 -9.18
C GLY A 157 -11.02 -17.91 -8.34
N LYS A 158 -12.15 -18.27 -8.97
CA LYS A 158 -13.32 -18.85 -8.29
C LYS A 158 -13.01 -20.20 -7.64
N GLY A 159 -12.12 -20.99 -8.24
CA GLY A 159 -11.77 -22.31 -7.75
C GLY A 159 -10.73 -22.29 -6.61
N LEU A 160 -10.18 -21.15 -6.25
CA LEU A 160 -9.24 -21.04 -5.13
C LEU A 160 -9.98 -20.94 -3.80
N ALA A 161 -9.34 -21.43 -2.74
CA ALA A 161 -9.76 -21.25 -1.36
C ALA A 161 -8.63 -20.62 -0.53
N MET A 162 -8.98 -19.99 0.59
CA MET A 162 -8.03 -19.37 1.50
C MET A 162 -7.70 -20.32 2.65
N TYR A 163 -6.41 -20.49 2.92
CA TYR A 163 -5.89 -21.38 3.94
C TYR A 163 -5.02 -20.65 4.94
N TYR A 164 -5.15 -21.05 6.19
CA TYR A 164 -4.29 -20.73 7.32
C TYR A 164 -3.21 -21.79 7.46
N ILE A 165 -1.96 -21.37 7.67
CA ILE A 165 -0.81 -22.25 7.86
C ILE A 165 -0.05 -21.76 9.10
N GLU A 166 0.30 -22.65 10.03
CA GLU A 166 1.41 -22.43 10.96
C GLU A 166 2.70 -22.90 10.31
N ILE A 167 3.72 -22.03 10.29
CA ILE A 167 4.95 -22.29 9.53
C ILE A 167 5.80 -23.39 10.16
N ARG A 168 5.66 -23.55 11.48
CA ARG A 168 6.33 -24.63 12.25
C ARG A 168 5.30 -25.45 12.99
N ASP A 169 5.63 -26.73 13.19
CA ASP A 169 4.88 -27.64 14.05
C ASP A 169 5.22 -27.42 15.53
N LEU A 170 4.60 -28.19 16.39
CA LEU A 170 4.80 -28.15 17.85
C LEU A 170 6.24 -28.49 18.29
N ASP A 171 6.97 -29.23 17.46
CA ASP A 171 8.39 -29.57 17.69
C ASP A 171 9.34 -28.48 17.17
N GLY A 172 8.81 -27.38 16.60
CA GLY A 172 9.58 -26.28 16.03
C GLY A 172 10.15 -26.57 14.64
N LYS A 173 9.79 -27.69 14.01
CA LYS A 173 10.21 -28.04 12.64
C LYS A 173 9.32 -27.33 11.63
N LEU A 174 9.84 -27.06 10.43
CA LEU A 174 9.05 -26.53 9.34
C LEU A 174 7.94 -27.50 8.95
N ASN A 175 6.73 -27.02 8.89
CA ASN A 175 5.49 -27.74 8.61
C ASN A 175 5.38 -28.13 7.12
N GLY A 176 6.14 -29.12 6.66
CA GLY A 176 6.14 -29.52 5.24
C GLY A 176 6.54 -28.39 4.30
N ILE A 177 7.34 -27.43 4.78
CA ILE A 177 7.82 -26.28 4.03
C ILE A 177 9.32 -26.42 3.78
N ARG A 178 9.73 -26.15 2.55
CA ARG A 178 11.14 -26.10 2.18
C ARG A 178 11.48 -24.74 1.62
N VAL A 179 12.52 -24.11 2.17
CA VAL A 179 13.06 -22.86 1.66
C VAL A 179 14.04 -23.16 0.53
N ASP A 180 13.71 -22.86 -0.72
CA ASP A 180 14.59 -23.14 -1.85
C ASP A 180 15.71 -22.11 -1.97
N ARG A 181 15.38 -20.83 -1.88
CA ARG A 181 16.37 -19.73 -1.82
C ARG A 181 15.73 -18.42 -1.36
N LEU A 182 16.55 -17.47 -0.92
CA LEU A 182 16.17 -16.06 -0.76
C LEU A 182 16.36 -15.31 -2.07
N LYS A 183 15.48 -14.35 -2.34
CA LYS A 183 15.55 -13.47 -3.51
C LYS A 183 16.69 -12.45 -3.36
N ASP A 184 17.53 -12.31 -4.36
CA ASP A 184 18.39 -11.14 -4.52
C ASP A 184 17.56 -10.01 -5.16
N LYS A 185 17.39 -8.90 -4.44
CA LYS A 185 16.43 -7.85 -4.76
C LYS A 185 17.12 -6.50 -4.91
N LEU A 186 16.52 -5.60 -5.68
CA LEU A 186 16.95 -4.20 -5.83
C LEU A 186 16.98 -3.49 -4.46
N GLY A 187 15.87 -3.54 -3.74
CA GLY A 187 15.66 -2.96 -2.41
C GLY A 187 14.99 -3.94 -1.46
N THR A 188 14.61 -3.45 -0.28
CA THR A 188 14.02 -4.26 0.80
C THR A 188 14.84 -5.52 1.12
N ARG A 189 16.17 -5.41 1.06
CA ARG A 189 17.08 -6.56 1.17
C ARG A 189 17.06 -7.20 2.54
N LYS A 190 16.65 -6.46 3.57
CA LYS A 190 16.50 -6.99 4.94
C LYS A 190 15.21 -7.78 5.14
N VAL A 191 14.19 -7.58 4.28
CA VAL A 191 12.98 -8.40 4.28
C VAL A 191 13.32 -9.77 3.71
N PRO A 192 13.22 -10.87 4.48
CA PRO A 192 13.55 -12.22 4.00
C PRO A 192 12.44 -12.70 3.07
N THR A 193 12.64 -12.54 1.77
CA THR A 193 11.70 -12.96 0.72
C THR A 193 12.22 -14.23 0.06
N ALA A 194 11.48 -15.31 0.18
CA ALA A 194 11.89 -16.65 -0.24
C ALA A 194 11.09 -17.19 -1.43
N GLU A 195 11.67 -18.17 -2.10
CA GLU A 195 10.95 -19.17 -2.89
C GLU A 195 10.74 -20.37 -1.97
N LEU A 196 9.48 -20.80 -1.82
CA LEU A 196 9.12 -21.91 -0.96
C LEU A 196 8.51 -23.05 -1.77
N LEU A 197 8.84 -24.29 -1.40
CA LEU A 197 8.09 -25.47 -1.79
C LEU A 197 7.22 -25.89 -0.60
N LEU A 198 5.92 -26.02 -0.85
CA LEU A 198 4.95 -26.66 0.04
C LEU A 198 4.85 -28.13 -0.36
N ASP A 199 5.17 -29.01 0.56
CA ASP A 199 5.23 -30.46 0.33
C ASP A 199 4.51 -31.20 1.46
N GLY A 200 3.19 -31.31 1.33
CA GLY A 200 2.32 -31.82 2.39
C GLY A 200 2.14 -30.86 3.55
N THR A 201 2.24 -29.54 3.33
CA THR A 201 2.08 -28.52 4.36
C THR A 201 0.69 -28.60 4.98
N ARG A 202 0.60 -28.82 6.30
CA ARG A 202 -0.68 -28.83 7.02
C ARG A 202 -1.29 -27.44 7.01
N ALA A 203 -2.60 -27.39 6.72
CA ALA A 203 -3.34 -26.13 6.62
C ALA A 203 -4.78 -26.30 7.10
N ALA A 204 -5.37 -25.22 7.58
CA ALA A 204 -6.79 -25.14 7.90
C ALA A 204 -7.51 -24.23 6.90
N LEU A 205 -8.72 -24.60 6.49
CA LEU A 205 -9.56 -23.78 5.63
C LEU A 205 -10.11 -22.59 6.43
N VAL A 206 -9.93 -21.36 5.92
CA VAL A 206 -10.35 -20.15 6.66
C VAL A 206 -11.82 -19.84 6.45
N GLY A 207 -12.32 -20.01 5.26
CA GLY A 207 -13.71 -19.69 4.87
C GLY A 207 -14.25 -20.74 3.88
N PRO A 208 -15.05 -20.35 2.88
CA PRO A 208 -15.55 -21.26 1.87
C PRO A 208 -14.43 -21.92 1.07
N ALA A 209 -14.64 -23.18 0.66
CA ALA A 209 -13.71 -23.92 -0.22
C ALA A 209 -13.70 -23.39 -1.67
N LEU A 210 -14.32 -22.25 -1.94
CA LEU A 210 -14.41 -21.54 -3.22
C LEU A 210 -14.29 -20.03 -2.99
N ASN A 211 -13.98 -19.30 -4.05
CA ASN A 211 -13.89 -17.83 -4.03
C ASN A 211 -12.82 -17.27 -3.05
N GLY A 212 -11.72 -17.98 -2.85
CA GLY A 212 -10.63 -17.56 -1.96
C GLY A 212 -10.05 -16.19 -2.29
N THR A 213 -10.11 -15.76 -3.55
CA THR A 213 -9.73 -14.39 -3.96
C THR A 213 -10.62 -13.32 -3.32
N ARG A 214 -11.90 -13.60 -3.11
CA ARG A 214 -12.81 -12.72 -2.37
C ARG A 214 -12.54 -12.78 -0.87
N SER A 215 -12.28 -13.97 -0.34
CA SER A 215 -12.00 -14.15 1.09
C SER A 215 -10.73 -13.43 1.55
N ILE A 216 -9.73 -13.22 0.66
CA ILE A 216 -8.49 -12.51 0.97
C ILE A 216 -8.55 -11.00 0.66
N GLU A 217 -9.64 -10.49 0.09
CA GLU A 217 -9.82 -9.07 -0.26
C GLU A 217 -9.61 -8.13 0.95
N PRO A 218 -10.08 -8.45 2.18
CA PRO A 218 -9.84 -7.62 3.36
C PRO A 218 -8.36 -7.42 3.65
N MET A 219 -7.52 -8.45 3.47
CA MET A 219 -6.07 -8.35 3.59
C MET A 219 -5.50 -7.36 2.58
N LEU A 220 -5.92 -7.43 1.32
CA LEU A 220 -5.45 -6.53 0.27
C LEU A 220 -5.83 -5.06 0.55
N GLY A 221 -7.01 -4.81 1.10
CA GLY A 221 -7.43 -3.47 1.53
C GLY A 221 -6.50 -2.90 2.59
N VAL A 222 -6.23 -3.68 3.62
CA VAL A 222 -5.33 -3.31 4.73
C VAL A 222 -3.89 -3.12 4.24
N THR A 223 -3.33 -4.05 3.47
CA THR A 223 -1.94 -3.97 3.00
C THR A 223 -1.72 -2.81 2.02
N ARG A 224 -2.70 -2.45 1.20
CA ARG A 224 -2.68 -1.24 0.34
C ARG A 224 -2.65 0.04 1.17
N MET A 225 -3.39 0.10 2.28
CA MET A 225 -3.35 1.21 3.23
C MET A 225 -1.97 1.33 3.90
N TRP A 226 -1.41 0.22 4.40
CA TRP A 226 -0.04 0.17 4.90
C TRP A 226 0.97 0.67 3.87
N ASN A 227 0.87 0.21 2.63
CA ASN A 227 1.74 0.65 1.54
C ASN A 227 1.69 2.18 1.33
N SER A 228 0.49 2.76 1.37
CA SER A 228 0.30 4.20 1.20
C SER A 228 0.93 5.01 2.35
N VAL A 229 0.78 4.53 3.59
CA VAL A 229 1.42 5.16 4.76
C VAL A 229 2.94 5.03 4.69
N CYS A 230 3.47 3.87 4.27
CA CYS A 230 4.91 3.68 4.06
C CYS A 230 5.46 4.64 2.98
N ALA A 231 4.69 4.87 1.91
CA ALA A 231 5.07 5.79 0.83
C ALA A 231 5.23 7.23 1.36
N VAL A 232 4.22 7.75 2.05
CA VAL A 232 4.29 9.12 2.60
C VAL A 232 5.33 9.24 3.72
N SER A 233 5.59 8.16 4.45
CA SER A 233 6.64 8.10 5.46
C SER A 233 8.04 8.24 4.85
N PHE A 234 8.33 7.54 3.75
CA PHE A 234 9.60 7.68 3.04
C PHE A 234 9.76 9.05 2.39
N MET A 235 8.72 9.62 1.79
CA MET A 235 8.74 11.00 1.29
C MET A 235 9.11 11.97 2.40
N ARG A 236 8.44 11.88 3.55
CA ARG A 236 8.70 12.73 4.72
C ARG A 236 10.12 12.56 5.25
N ARG A 237 10.64 11.33 5.31
CA ARG A 237 12.02 11.06 5.74
C ARG A 237 13.02 11.71 4.80
N GLY A 238 12.86 11.48 3.49
CA GLY A 238 13.73 12.07 2.47
C GLY A 238 13.76 13.59 2.53
N LEU A 239 12.58 14.22 2.57
CA LEU A 239 12.46 15.68 2.67
C LEU A 239 13.04 16.25 3.96
N ALA A 240 12.85 15.58 5.10
CA ALA A 240 13.46 16.02 6.36
C ALA A 240 14.98 16.04 6.27
N LEU A 241 15.58 15.03 5.65
CA LEU A 241 17.02 14.94 5.43
C LEU A 241 17.48 16.02 4.43
N ALA A 242 16.79 16.20 3.30
CA ALA A 242 17.13 17.21 2.30
C ALA A 242 17.07 18.63 2.87
N ARG A 243 16.04 18.94 3.66
CA ARG A 243 15.90 20.26 4.32
C ARG A 243 17.01 20.48 5.36
N SER A 244 17.37 19.46 6.15
CA SER A 244 18.49 19.57 7.10
C SER A 244 19.79 19.81 6.37
N TYR A 245 20.05 19.07 5.31
CA TYR A 245 21.24 19.25 4.48
C TYR A 245 21.29 20.64 3.83
N ALA A 246 20.17 21.13 3.30
CA ALA A 246 20.10 22.44 2.64
C ALA A 246 20.41 23.62 3.58
N ARG A 247 20.18 23.49 4.89
CA ARG A 247 20.53 24.50 5.91
C ARG A 247 22.02 24.55 6.17
N GLU A 248 22.66 23.39 6.19
CA GLU A 248 24.07 23.28 6.58
C GLU A 248 25.02 23.43 5.37
N ARG A 249 24.62 22.87 4.23
CA ARG A 249 25.45 22.87 3.02
C ARG A 249 25.47 24.22 2.36
N GLN A 250 26.67 24.77 2.18
CA GLN A 250 26.89 26.00 1.44
C GLN A 250 27.39 25.76 0.02
N ALA A 251 26.87 26.52 -0.93
CA ALA A 251 27.35 26.61 -2.29
C ALA A 251 27.10 28.03 -2.82
N PHE A 252 27.97 28.52 -3.72
CA PHE A 252 27.85 29.86 -4.27
C PHE A 252 27.76 30.98 -3.21
N GLY A 253 28.43 30.78 -2.07
CA GLY A 253 28.54 31.77 -0.99
C GLY A 253 27.38 31.80 0.01
N GLN A 254 26.40 30.90 -0.06
CA GLN A 254 25.25 30.87 0.83
C GLN A 254 24.71 29.44 1.04
N PRO A 255 23.92 29.17 2.11
CA PRO A 255 23.24 27.90 2.31
C PRO A 255 22.34 27.53 1.12
N LEU A 256 22.23 26.24 0.80
CA LEU A 256 21.39 25.77 -0.31
C LEU A 256 19.92 26.19 -0.16
N GLU A 257 19.39 26.25 1.06
CA GLU A 257 17.99 26.68 1.30
C GLU A 257 17.71 28.14 0.88
N GLN A 258 18.75 28.97 0.74
CA GLN A 258 18.64 30.36 0.28
C GLN A 258 18.77 30.49 -1.24
N LEU A 259 19.12 29.42 -1.95
CA LEU A 259 19.18 29.41 -3.40
C LEU A 259 17.76 29.25 -3.97
N PRO A 260 17.23 30.20 -4.75
CA PRO A 260 15.82 30.23 -5.16
C PRO A 260 15.39 28.96 -5.91
N LEU A 261 16.22 28.44 -6.81
CA LEU A 261 15.91 27.22 -7.58
C LEU A 261 15.87 25.98 -6.68
N HIS A 262 16.82 25.85 -5.74
CA HIS A 262 16.85 24.74 -4.80
C HIS A 262 15.61 24.77 -3.88
N ALA A 263 15.27 25.95 -3.37
CA ALA A 263 14.07 26.16 -2.55
C ALA A 263 12.78 25.83 -3.34
N ASP A 264 12.68 26.24 -4.61
CA ASP A 264 11.53 25.91 -5.48
C ASP A 264 11.39 24.39 -5.70
N THR A 265 12.50 23.69 -5.94
CA THR A 265 12.52 22.23 -6.07
C THR A 265 11.98 21.56 -4.80
N LEU A 266 12.55 21.86 -3.63
CA LEU A 266 12.09 21.26 -2.36
C LEU A 266 10.63 21.64 -2.03
N ALA A 267 10.18 22.85 -2.35
CA ALA A 267 8.78 23.27 -2.16
C ALA A 267 7.82 22.46 -3.06
N GLY A 268 8.23 22.11 -4.27
CA GLY A 268 7.46 21.22 -5.15
C GLY A 268 7.29 19.82 -4.55
N LEU A 269 8.37 19.24 -4.03
CA LEU A 269 8.34 17.93 -3.37
C LEU A 269 7.51 17.94 -2.07
N GLU A 270 7.57 19.03 -1.30
CA GLU A 270 6.76 19.21 -0.09
C GLU A 270 5.27 19.26 -0.43
N ALA A 271 4.86 19.98 -1.49
CA ALA A 271 3.46 20.06 -1.92
C ALA A 271 2.92 18.67 -2.36
N GLU A 272 3.69 17.89 -3.13
CA GLU A 272 3.34 16.51 -3.49
C GLU A 272 3.18 15.62 -2.24
N THR A 273 4.09 15.77 -1.28
CA THR A 273 4.06 15.00 -0.02
C THR A 273 2.83 15.33 0.84
N TRP A 274 2.44 16.62 0.92
CA TRP A 274 1.23 17.02 1.65
C TRP A 274 -0.03 16.45 1.00
N GLY A 275 -0.16 16.53 -0.33
CA GLY A 275 -1.30 15.93 -1.04
C GLY A 275 -1.39 14.42 -0.81
N ALA A 276 -0.27 13.72 -0.89
CA ALA A 276 -0.19 12.29 -0.62
C ALA A 276 -0.55 11.94 0.84
N PHE A 277 -0.05 12.71 1.81
CA PHE A 277 -0.34 12.52 3.23
C PHE A 277 -1.84 12.70 3.54
N LEU A 278 -2.44 13.80 3.09
CA LEU A 278 -3.85 14.07 3.34
C LEU A 278 -4.76 12.99 2.73
N MET A 279 -4.47 12.57 1.49
CA MET A 279 -5.22 11.49 0.85
C MET A 279 -5.06 10.15 1.59
N THR A 280 -3.85 9.83 2.04
CA THR A 280 -3.57 8.60 2.80
C THR A 280 -4.31 8.58 4.13
N PHE A 281 -4.30 9.68 4.88
CA PHE A 281 -4.95 9.72 6.19
C PHE A 281 -6.47 9.88 6.09
N LEU A 282 -7.03 10.38 4.99
CA LEU A 282 -8.46 10.25 4.71
C LEU A 282 -8.83 8.76 4.49
N LEU A 283 -8.03 8.00 3.73
CA LEU A 283 -8.22 6.56 3.56
C LEU A 283 -8.21 5.83 4.91
N VAL A 284 -7.25 6.16 5.78
CA VAL A 284 -7.13 5.60 7.13
C VAL A 284 -8.35 5.93 7.99
N GLU A 285 -8.83 7.17 7.96
CA GLU A 285 -10.02 7.60 8.70
C GLU A 285 -11.27 6.82 8.26
N LEU A 286 -11.51 6.74 6.95
CA LEU A 286 -12.65 6.01 6.40
C LEU A 286 -12.60 4.52 6.75
N ASN A 287 -11.41 3.91 6.77
CA ASN A 287 -11.25 2.53 7.25
C ASN A 287 -11.59 2.39 8.74
N GLY A 288 -11.19 3.31 9.59
CA GLY A 288 -11.59 3.31 11.00
C GLY A 288 -13.10 3.42 11.19
N ARG A 289 -13.77 4.21 10.37
CA ARG A 289 -15.23 4.36 10.40
C ARG A 289 -15.97 3.11 9.92
N ILE A 290 -15.54 2.49 8.80
CA ILE A 290 -16.22 1.28 8.28
C ILE A 290 -16.11 0.12 9.27
N GLU A 291 -14.98 -0.03 9.96
CA GLU A 291 -14.78 -1.06 10.97
C GLU A 291 -15.67 -0.89 12.22
N ARG A 292 -16.26 0.29 12.40
CA ARG A 292 -17.20 0.63 13.48
C ARG A 292 -18.64 0.77 13.00
N ASN A 293 -18.92 0.49 11.71
CA ASN A 293 -20.22 0.71 11.07
C ASN A 293 -20.69 2.19 11.16
N GLU A 294 -19.73 3.13 11.15
CA GLU A 294 -19.96 4.59 11.20
C GLU A 294 -19.73 5.24 9.83
N ILE A 295 -20.13 4.58 8.76
CA ILE A 295 -19.92 5.02 7.37
C ILE A 295 -21.24 4.96 6.60
N ASP A 296 -21.56 6.03 5.85
CA ASP A 296 -22.68 6.03 4.91
C ASP A 296 -22.30 5.43 3.54
N ASP A 297 -23.28 5.27 2.66
CA ASP A 297 -23.07 4.64 1.34
C ASP A 297 -22.17 5.48 0.44
N GLN A 298 -22.22 6.81 0.52
CA GLN A 298 -21.38 7.70 -0.25
C GLN A 298 -19.91 7.56 0.19
N GLN A 299 -19.65 7.52 1.49
CA GLN A 299 -18.33 7.30 2.05
C GLN A 299 -17.81 5.90 1.74
N ARG A 300 -18.68 4.89 1.70
CA ARG A 300 -18.34 3.53 1.32
C ARG A 300 -17.90 3.44 -0.15
N ALA A 301 -18.65 4.09 -1.05
CA ALA A 301 -18.29 4.18 -2.46
C ALA A 301 -16.96 4.93 -2.65
N LEU A 302 -16.77 6.03 -1.92
CA LEU A 302 -15.51 6.78 -1.92
C LEU A 302 -14.35 5.91 -1.45
N LEU A 303 -14.48 5.19 -0.33
CA LEU A 303 -13.44 4.32 0.23
C LEU A 303 -13.03 3.23 -0.77
N ARG A 304 -14.01 2.58 -1.42
CA ARG A 304 -13.77 1.53 -2.39
C ARG A 304 -12.95 2.03 -3.58
N LEU A 305 -13.27 3.21 -4.11
CA LEU A 305 -12.52 3.84 -5.21
C LEU A 305 -11.15 4.36 -4.73
N MET A 306 -11.09 5.00 -3.55
CA MET A 306 -9.86 5.58 -3.02
C MET A 306 -8.77 4.55 -2.74
N THR A 307 -9.13 3.34 -2.29
CA THR A 307 -8.13 2.33 -1.86
C THR A 307 -7.11 2.04 -2.97
N PRO A 308 -7.49 1.63 -4.20
CA PRO A 308 -6.53 1.45 -5.29
C PRO A 308 -5.88 2.76 -5.73
N LEU A 309 -6.62 3.88 -5.77
CA LEU A 309 -6.09 5.18 -6.20
C LEU A 309 -5.01 5.70 -5.26
N THR A 310 -5.22 5.62 -3.94
CA THR A 310 -4.25 6.11 -2.95
C THR A 310 -2.95 5.32 -3.04
N LYS A 311 -3.04 3.99 -3.07
CA LYS A 311 -1.86 3.13 -3.20
C LYS A 311 -1.09 3.40 -4.50
N LEU A 312 -1.80 3.53 -5.61
CA LEU A 312 -1.22 3.77 -6.93
C LEU A 312 -0.44 5.08 -6.97
N ILE A 313 -1.10 6.19 -6.57
CA ILE A 313 -0.50 7.52 -6.70
C ILE A 313 0.63 7.74 -5.70
N THR A 314 0.46 7.35 -4.43
CA THR A 314 1.47 7.54 -3.39
C THR A 314 2.73 6.72 -3.66
N GLY A 315 2.61 5.50 -4.18
CA GLY A 315 3.76 4.70 -4.60
C GLY A 315 4.56 5.37 -5.72
N LYS A 316 3.89 6.00 -6.69
CA LYS A 316 4.55 6.75 -7.78
C LYS A 316 5.17 8.05 -7.28
N GLN A 317 4.43 8.82 -6.47
CA GLN A 317 4.94 10.06 -5.87
C GLN A 317 6.16 9.79 -4.98
N ALA A 318 6.15 8.73 -4.18
CA ALA A 318 7.28 8.39 -3.32
C ALA A 318 8.57 8.14 -4.12
N VAL A 319 8.50 7.39 -5.23
CA VAL A 319 9.65 7.17 -6.11
C VAL A 319 10.16 8.49 -6.68
N ALA A 320 9.27 9.33 -7.21
CA ALA A 320 9.65 10.63 -7.79
C ALA A 320 10.28 11.55 -6.73
N VAL A 321 9.63 11.71 -5.57
CA VAL A 321 10.11 12.57 -4.48
C VAL A 321 11.47 12.10 -3.95
N VAL A 322 11.64 10.79 -3.71
CA VAL A 322 12.91 10.27 -3.17
C VAL A 322 14.04 10.35 -4.21
N THR A 323 13.74 10.23 -5.50
CA THR A 323 14.72 10.44 -6.58
C THR A 323 15.26 11.87 -6.54
N GLU A 324 14.39 12.87 -6.52
CA GLU A 324 14.78 14.29 -6.42
C GLU A 324 15.49 14.60 -5.10
N VAL A 325 15.05 14.00 -4.00
CA VAL A 325 15.75 14.12 -2.72
C VAL A 325 17.21 13.67 -2.84
N ILE A 326 17.48 12.52 -3.45
CA ILE A 326 18.86 12.04 -3.65
C ILE A 326 19.67 13.05 -4.46
N GLU A 327 19.11 13.56 -5.56
CA GLU A 327 19.74 14.56 -6.40
C GLU A 327 20.07 15.84 -5.64
N SER A 328 19.20 16.27 -4.71
CA SER A 328 19.40 17.46 -3.87
C SER A 328 20.63 17.40 -2.97
N PHE A 329 21.18 16.20 -2.72
CA PHE A 329 22.44 16.00 -1.99
C PHE A 329 23.69 16.03 -2.89
N GLY A 330 23.52 16.08 -4.23
CA GLY A 330 24.62 15.92 -5.17
C GLY A 330 25.33 14.58 -5.00
N GLY A 331 26.64 14.54 -5.12
CA GLY A 331 27.41 13.30 -4.99
C GLY A 331 27.21 12.53 -3.68
N ALA A 332 26.88 13.21 -2.57
CA ALA A 332 26.56 12.58 -1.30
C ALA A 332 25.29 11.72 -1.36
N GLY A 333 24.33 12.06 -2.23
CA GLY A 333 23.13 11.25 -2.46
C GLY A 333 23.40 9.92 -3.16
N TYR A 334 24.54 9.78 -3.81
CA TYR A 334 24.86 8.63 -4.67
C TYR A 334 25.80 7.60 -4.03
N VAL A 335 26.28 7.85 -2.81
CA VAL A 335 27.22 6.96 -2.11
C VAL A 335 26.53 6.16 -1.01
N GLU A 336 26.82 4.86 -0.93
CA GLU A 336 26.10 3.89 -0.08
C GLU A 336 26.15 4.20 1.42
N ASN A 337 27.25 4.76 1.92
CA ASN A 337 27.45 5.02 3.35
C ASN A 337 26.54 6.12 3.93
N THR A 338 25.83 6.87 3.09
CA THR A 338 24.84 7.86 3.54
C THR A 338 23.47 7.24 3.85
N GLY A 339 23.21 6.03 3.36
CA GLY A 339 21.90 5.37 3.45
C GLY A 339 20.83 5.92 2.47
N LEU A 340 21.12 7.01 1.74
CA LEU A 340 20.21 7.59 0.75
C LEU A 340 19.93 6.65 -0.42
N PRO A 341 20.93 5.96 -1.02
CA PRO A 341 20.66 4.97 -2.05
C PRO A 341 19.77 3.82 -1.59
N GLN A 342 19.89 3.39 -0.32
CA GLN A 342 18.99 2.39 0.24
C GLN A 342 17.55 2.90 0.29
N LEU A 343 17.33 4.15 0.75
CA LEU A 343 16.00 4.77 0.81
C LEU A 343 15.32 4.73 -0.58
N LEU A 344 16.05 5.07 -1.66
CA LEU A 344 15.53 5.02 -3.02
C LEU A 344 15.18 3.59 -3.44
N ARG A 345 16.12 2.65 -3.24
CA ARG A 345 15.90 1.25 -3.63
C ARG A 345 14.70 0.64 -2.91
N ASP A 346 14.55 0.92 -1.62
CA ASP A 346 13.42 0.42 -0.83
C ASP A 346 12.09 1.07 -1.26
N THR A 347 12.12 2.36 -1.65
CA THR A 347 10.94 3.06 -2.17
C THR A 347 10.43 2.45 -3.48
N HIS A 348 11.30 1.92 -4.33
CA HIS A 348 10.90 1.31 -5.60
C HIS A 348 9.99 0.09 -5.49
N VAL A 349 9.87 -0.56 -4.32
CA VAL A 349 8.94 -1.67 -4.12
C VAL A 349 7.48 -1.20 -4.04
N LEU A 350 7.25 0.03 -3.58
CA LEU A 350 5.91 0.56 -3.28
C LEU A 350 4.95 0.62 -4.49
N PRO A 351 5.38 0.97 -5.73
CA PRO A 351 4.51 0.85 -6.90
C PRO A 351 4.37 -0.58 -7.45
N ILE A 352 5.09 -1.57 -6.90
CA ILE A 352 5.17 -2.95 -7.43
C ILE A 352 4.26 -3.90 -6.66
N TRP A 353 4.52 -4.11 -5.36
CA TRP A 353 3.75 -5.03 -4.54
C TRP A 353 2.33 -4.53 -4.27
N GLU A 354 1.41 -5.40 -3.82
CA GLU A 354 -0.02 -5.09 -3.56
C GLU A 354 -0.78 -4.55 -4.79
N GLY A 355 -0.28 -4.87 -5.96
CA GLY A 355 -0.80 -4.41 -7.26
C GLY A 355 0.07 -3.34 -7.90
N THR A 356 0.53 -3.59 -9.13
CA THR A 356 1.25 -2.60 -9.92
C THR A 356 0.33 -1.44 -10.31
N THR A 357 0.91 -0.32 -10.74
CA THR A 357 0.14 0.86 -11.17
C THR A 357 -0.96 0.52 -12.18
N ASN A 358 -0.64 -0.28 -13.21
CA ASN A 358 -1.62 -0.64 -14.23
C ASN A 358 -2.72 -1.56 -13.68
N VAL A 359 -2.37 -2.54 -12.82
CA VAL A 359 -3.36 -3.42 -12.18
C VAL A 359 -4.33 -2.61 -11.33
N LEU A 360 -3.83 -1.64 -10.55
CA LEU A 360 -4.69 -0.80 -9.71
C LEU A 360 -5.52 0.21 -10.51
N SER A 361 -5.02 0.67 -11.67
CA SER A 361 -5.79 1.51 -12.59
C SER A 361 -6.99 0.74 -13.16
N LEU A 362 -6.77 -0.52 -13.55
CA LEU A 362 -7.85 -1.40 -14.00
C LEU A 362 -8.78 -1.81 -12.84
N ASP A 363 -8.26 -1.99 -11.62
CA ASP A 363 -9.07 -2.26 -10.43
C ASP A 363 -10.05 -1.08 -10.16
N ALA A 364 -9.55 0.15 -10.24
CA ALA A 364 -10.37 1.36 -10.11
C ALA A 364 -11.43 1.48 -11.23
N LEU A 365 -11.06 1.16 -12.46
CA LEU A 365 -11.98 1.26 -13.61
C LEU A 365 -13.04 0.15 -13.63
N LEU A 366 -12.66 -1.11 -13.33
CA LEU A 366 -13.47 -2.29 -13.63
C LEU A 366 -14.11 -2.95 -12.39
N ARG A 367 -13.54 -2.74 -11.21
CA ARG A 367 -13.95 -3.45 -9.98
C ARG A 367 -14.48 -2.54 -8.88
N SER A 368 -14.11 -1.25 -8.90
CA SER A 368 -14.74 -0.25 -8.05
C SER A 368 -16.11 0.14 -8.62
N ASP A 369 -17.04 0.56 -7.77
CA ASP A 369 -18.21 1.28 -8.27
C ASP A 369 -17.77 2.70 -8.67
N LEU A 370 -17.22 2.80 -9.88
CA LEU A 370 -16.58 4.02 -10.36
C LEU A 370 -17.55 5.19 -10.44
N HIS A 371 -18.80 4.96 -10.87
CA HIS A 371 -19.80 6.03 -10.97
C HIS A 371 -20.17 6.57 -9.58
N ALA A 372 -20.46 5.72 -8.60
CA ALA A 372 -20.77 6.14 -7.25
C ALA A 372 -19.54 6.79 -6.56
N GLY A 373 -18.34 6.23 -6.77
CA GLY A 373 -17.10 6.79 -6.25
C GLY A 373 -16.77 8.15 -6.87
N LEU A 374 -16.95 8.34 -8.16
CA LEU A 374 -16.78 9.62 -8.85
C LEU A 374 -17.77 10.66 -8.35
N ALA A 375 -19.05 10.29 -8.20
CA ALA A 375 -20.07 11.17 -7.63
C ALA A 375 -19.70 11.63 -6.23
N ALA A 376 -19.13 10.75 -5.38
CA ALA A 376 -18.65 11.08 -4.05
C ALA A 376 -17.45 12.06 -4.09
N LEU A 377 -16.51 11.88 -5.03
CA LEU A 377 -15.39 12.80 -5.25
C LEU A 377 -15.88 14.20 -5.68
N MET A 378 -16.82 14.25 -6.64
CA MET A 378 -17.40 15.50 -7.11
C MET A 378 -18.19 16.22 -6.02
N ALA A 379 -18.96 15.49 -5.20
CA ALA A 379 -19.67 16.04 -4.06
C ALA A 379 -18.70 16.64 -3.04
N ARG A 380 -17.57 15.98 -2.76
CA ARG A 380 -16.52 16.51 -1.87
C ARG A 380 -15.88 17.79 -2.45
N ALA A 381 -15.46 17.78 -3.71
CA ALA A 381 -14.89 18.98 -4.36
C ALA A 381 -15.87 20.14 -4.37
N SER A 382 -17.16 19.88 -4.63
CA SER A 382 -18.22 20.89 -4.56
C SER A 382 -18.45 21.43 -3.15
N ALA A 383 -18.34 20.58 -2.13
CA ALA A 383 -18.40 21.01 -0.73
C ALA A 383 -17.20 21.91 -0.38
N CYS A 384 -15.98 21.51 -0.76
CA CYS A 384 -14.78 22.32 -0.61
C CYS A 384 -14.94 23.70 -1.27
N LEU A 385 -15.48 23.74 -2.51
CA LEU A 385 -15.70 24.99 -3.24
C LEU A 385 -16.62 25.98 -2.50
N ARG A 386 -17.55 25.48 -1.68
CA ARG A 386 -18.44 26.32 -0.86
C ARG A 386 -17.77 26.87 0.39
N THR A 387 -16.70 26.26 0.86
CA THR A 387 -16.04 26.60 2.14
C THR A 387 -14.78 27.43 1.96
N VAL A 388 -14.06 27.26 0.83
CA VAL A 388 -12.84 28.03 0.57
C VAL A 388 -13.16 29.49 0.24
N SER A 389 -12.43 30.43 0.86
CA SER A 389 -12.68 31.88 0.73
C SER A 389 -11.64 32.59 -0.14
N GLU A 390 -10.40 32.09 -0.18
CA GLU A 390 -9.31 32.72 -0.94
C GLU A 390 -9.52 32.52 -2.46
N PRO A 391 -9.48 33.58 -3.30
CA PRO A 391 -9.78 33.47 -4.74
C PRO A 391 -8.94 32.43 -5.50
N ARG A 392 -7.66 32.30 -5.13
CA ARG A 392 -6.78 31.30 -5.75
C ARG A 392 -7.15 29.88 -5.34
N MET A 393 -7.61 29.66 -4.12
CA MET A 393 -8.09 28.35 -3.68
C MET A 393 -9.42 27.99 -4.35
N VAL A 394 -10.30 28.97 -4.54
CA VAL A 394 -11.52 28.81 -5.36
C VAL A 394 -11.17 28.35 -6.77
N ALA A 395 -10.20 28.98 -7.43
CA ALA A 395 -9.73 28.59 -8.76
C ALA A 395 -9.12 27.17 -8.77
N ALA A 396 -8.29 26.84 -7.78
CA ALA A 396 -7.70 25.51 -7.64
C ALA A 396 -8.76 24.41 -7.40
N THR A 397 -9.77 24.68 -6.57
CA THR A 397 -10.87 23.74 -6.34
C THR A 397 -11.73 23.55 -7.59
N ARG A 398 -11.96 24.62 -8.37
CA ARG A 398 -12.62 24.51 -9.68
C ARG A 398 -11.79 23.69 -10.69
N GLN A 399 -10.46 23.83 -10.68
CA GLN A 399 -9.57 22.99 -11.48
C GLN A 399 -9.73 21.49 -11.12
N ALA A 400 -9.80 21.15 -9.83
CA ALA A 400 -10.03 19.79 -9.38
C ALA A 400 -11.41 19.27 -9.83
N LEU A 401 -12.48 20.09 -9.66
CA LEU A 401 -13.82 19.72 -10.06
C LEU A 401 -13.91 19.52 -11.58
N GLY A 402 -13.36 20.44 -12.39
CA GLY A 402 -13.33 20.33 -13.85
C GLY A 402 -12.60 19.08 -14.35
N ALA A 403 -11.53 18.65 -13.65
CA ALA A 403 -10.86 17.39 -13.96
C ALA A 403 -11.76 16.16 -13.69
N LEU A 404 -12.55 16.18 -12.61
CA LEU A 404 -13.54 15.13 -12.32
C LEU A 404 -14.70 15.12 -13.34
N GLU A 405 -15.21 16.30 -13.71
CA GLU A 405 -16.25 16.45 -14.73
C GLU A 405 -15.78 15.92 -16.09
N ARG A 406 -14.54 16.16 -16.46
CA ARG A 406 -13.96 15.60 -17.68
C ARG A 406 -13.88 14.07 -17.64
N VAL A 407 -13.55 13.47 -16.51
CA VAL A 407 -13.59 12.01 -16.34
C VAL A 407 -15.04 11.51 -16.51
N ALA A 408 -16.03 12.20 -15.92
CA ALA A 408 -17.45 11.83 -16.11
C ALA A 408 -17.85 11.83 -17.59
N LEU A 409 -17.50 12.89 -18.33
CA LEU A 409 -17.78 12.99 -19.76
C LEU A 409 -17.14 11.85 -20.58
N VAL A 410 -15.90 11.47 -20.23
CA VAL A 410 -15.23 10.35 -20.92
C VAL A 410 -15.95 9.02 -20.63
N LEU A 411 -16.41 8.79 -19.42
CA LEU A 411 -17.16 7.57 -19.06
C LEU A 411 -18.54 7.52 -19.75
N GLU A 412 -19.18 8.67 -19.96
CA GLU A 412 -20.49 8.80 -20.63
C GLU A 412 -20.39 8.79 -22.16
N SER A 413 -19.19 8.98 -22.72
CA SER A 413 -19.01 9.13 -24.19
C SER A 413 -19.20 7.85 -25.00
N GLY A 414 -19.38 6.69 -24.32
CA GLY A 414 -19.59 5.41 -25.00
C GLY A 414 -18.35 4.87 -25.72
N GLN A 415 -17.16 5.24 -25.25
CA GLN A 415 -15.90 4.73 -25.83
C GLN A 415 -15.83 3.20 -25.75
N GLU A 416 -15.15 2.62 -26.72
CA GLU A 416 -14.88 1.18 -26.74
C GLU A 416 -14.10 0.75 -25.48
N PRO A 417 -14.40 -0.44 -24.93
CA PRO A 417 -13.76 -0.93 -23.70
C PRO A 417 -12.23 -0.96 -23.77
N GLU A 418 -11.65 -1.22 -24.94
CA GLU A 418 -10.20 -1.24 -25.15
C GLU A 418 -9.58 0.16 -24.98
N VAL A 419 -10.24 1.19 -25.52
CA VAL A 419 -9.81 2.59 -25.40
C VAL A 419 -9.88 3.04 -23.95
N LEU A 420 -10.96 2.71 -23.22
CA LEU A 420 -11.10 3.00 -21.79
C LEU A 420 -10.02 2.30 -20.97
N GLN A 421 -9.71 1.04 -21.24
CA GLN A 421 -8.66 0.30 -20.52
C GLN A 421 -7.27 0.88 -20.82
N ALA A 422 -6.97 1.25 -22.05
CA ALA A 422 -5.71 1.90 -22.41
C ALA A 422 -5.55 3.27 -21.73
N GLY A 423 -6.65 4.01 -21.52
CA GLY A 423 -6.70 5.27 -20.78
C GLY A 423 -6.74 5.14 -19.25
N ALA A 424 -6.95 3.93 -18.70
CA ALA A 424 -7.24 3.70 -17.28
C ALA A 424 -6.21 4.32 -16.32
N ARG A 425 -4.93 4.32 -16.69
CA ARG A 425 -3.86 4.90 -15.85
C ARG A 425 -3.98 6.42 -15.74
N ARG A 426 -4.27 7.11 -16.84
CA ARG A 426 -4.46 8.57 -16.84
C ARG A 426 -5.72 8.95 -16.09
N LEU A 427 -6.81 8.19 -16.28
CA LEU A 427 -8.05 8.34 -15.51
C LEU A 427 -7.81 8.20 -14.01
N ALA A 428 -7.19 7.11 -13.58
CA ALA A 428 -6.90 6.87 -12.16
C ALA A 428 -6.03 7.95 -11.53
N MET A 429 -4.99 8.40 -12.26
CA MET A 429 -4.13 9.50 -11.79
C MET A 429 -4.86 10.83 -11.73
N THR A 430 -5.73 11.15 -12.69
CA THR A 430 -6.57 12.36 -12.68
C THR A 430 -7.48 12.38 -11.46
N LEU A 431 -8.20 11.29 -11.18
CA LEU A 431 -9.04 11.16 -9.99
C LEU A 431 -8.25 11.39 -8.70
N ALA A 432 -7.08 10.75 -8.60
CA ALA A 432 -6.24 10.86 -7.42
C ALA A 432 -5.70 12.28 -7.21
N ARG A 433 -5.22 12.95 -8.27
CA ARG A 433 -4.70 14.32 -8.19
C ARG A 433 -5.81 15.34 -7.90
N ALA A 434 -6.99 15.17 -8.49
CA ALA A 434 -8.15 16.01 -8.19
C ALA A 434 -8.56 15.90 -6.70
N LEU A 435 -8.57 14.70 -6.14
CA LEU A 435 -8.80 14.50 -4.71
C LEU A 435 -7.70 15.14 -3.86
N GLN A 436 -6.41 14.94 -4.19
CA GLN A 436 -5.31 15.55 -3.46
C GLN A 436 -5.39 17.07 -3.44
N LEU A 437 -5.69 17.71 -4.58
CA LEU A 437 -5.86 19.17 -4.66
C LEU A 437 -7.06 19.65 -3.82
N THR A 438 -8.19 18.94 -3.88
CA THR A 438 -9.36 19.21 -3.04
C THR A 438 -9.00 19.18 -1.56
N LEU A 439 -8.31 18.12 -1.10
CA LEU A 439 -7.90 17.95 0.30
C LEU A 439 -6.89 19.03 0.74
N LEU A 440 -5.97 19.42 -0.14
CA LEU A 440 -5.04 20.51 0.13
C LEU A 440 -5.76 21.84 0.33
N CYS A 441 -6.78 22.15 -0.48
CA CYS A 441 -7.60 23.36 -0.32
C CYS A 441 -8.45 23.33 0.96
N GLU A 442 -9.09 22.18 1.28
CA GLU A 442 -9.82 22.00 2.53
C GLU A 442 -8.91 22.22 3.75
N HIS A 443 -7.75 21.59 3.76
CA HIS A 443 -6.79 21.71 4.86
C HIS A 443 -6.20 23.12 4.96
N ALA A 444 -5.93 23.76 3.84
CA ALA A 444 -5.44 25.13 3.79
C ALA A 444 -6.47 26.11 4.40
N GLN A 445 -7.75 25.96 4.07
CA GLN A 445 -8.80 26.81 4.66
C GLN A 445 -8.90 26.57 6.17
N TRP A 446 -8.88 25.29 6.60
CA TRP A 446 -8.89 24.95 8.02
C TRP A 446 -7.72 25.59 8.78
N MET A 447 -6.50 25.54 8.24
CA MET A 447 -5.31 26.16 8.85
C MET A 447 -5.43 27.69 8.95
N ILE A 448 -6.00 28.34 7.95
CA ILE A 448 -6.23 29.80 7.95
C ILE A 448 -7.24 30.14 9.06
N ASP A 449 -8.35 29.40 9.15
CA ASP A 449 -9.44 29.69 10.08
C ASP A 449 -9.05 29.44 11.54
N HIS A 450 -8.15 28.48 11.82
CA HIS A 450 -7.81 28.03 13.17
C HIS A 450 -6.44 28.49 13.68
N GLY A 451 -5.63 29.17 12.90
CA GLY A 451 -4.32 29.60 13.35
C GLY A 451 -3.62 30.60 12.47
N GLY A 452 -4.24 31.03 11.37
CA GLY A 452 -3.65 31.94 10.41
C GLY A 452 -2.42 31.39 9.66
N ASP A 453 -2.14 30.10 9.79
CA ASP A 453 -0.99 29.49 9.14
C ASP A 453 -1.25 29.28 7.63
N ARG A 454 -0.43 29.90 6.82
CA ARG A 454 -0.55 29.88 5.35
C ARG A 454 0.30 28.83 4.66
N ARG A 455 0.97 27.92 5.38
CA ARG A 455 1.75 26.84 4.75
C ARG A 455 0.86 25.90 3.95
N GLY A 456 -0.34 25.55 4.44
CA GLY A 456 -1.33 24.78 3.70
C GLY A 456 -1.75 25.47 2.40
N TYR A 457 -1.98 26.77 2.45
CA TYR A 457 -2.26 27.58 1.26
C TYR A 457 -1.11 27.52 0.25
N ALA A 458 0.13 27.69 0.70
CA ALA A 458 1.30 27.62 -0.17
C ALA A 458 1.44 26.22 -0.83
N ALA A 459 1.19 25.13 -0.08
CA ALA A 459 1.20 23.77 -0.60
C ALA A 459 0.11 23.57 -1.66
N ALA A 460 -1.13 23.98 -1.39
CA ALA A 460 -2.23 23.89 -2.35
C ALA A 460 -1.94 24.66 -3.65
N MET A 461 -1.44 25.89 -3.53
CA MET A 461 -1.10 26.71 -4.69
C MET A 461 0.09 26.17 -5.49
N ARG A 462 1.06 25.57 -4.81
CA ARG A 462 2.19 24.91 -5.48
C ARG A 462 1.77 23.65 -6.21
N PHE A 463 0.93 22.82 -5.59
CA PHE A 463 0.37 21.62 -6.20
C PHE A 463 -0.49 21.94 -7.43
N ALA A 464 -1.33 22.97 -7.36
CA ALA A 464 -2.22 23.41 -8.46
C ALA A 464 -1.47 23.89 -9.71
N ARG A 465 -0.17 24.20 -9.63
CA ARG A 465 0.67 24.54 -10.81
C ARG A 465 1.02 23.32 -11.65
N GLN A 466 0.90 22.12 -11.09
CA GLN A 466 1.14 20.88 -11.80
C GLN A 466 -0.15 20.38 -12.47
N PRO A 467 -0.08 19.61 -13.56
CA PRO A 467 -1.25 19.07 -14.19
C PRO A 467 -2.08 18.20 -13.22
N VAL A 468 -3.35 18.54 -13.05
CA VAL A 468 -4.32 17.74 -12.28
C VAL A 468 -5.10 16.82 -13.22
N ASP A 469 -5.56 17.36 -14.33
CA ASP A 469 -6.13 16.59 -15.42
C ASP A 469 -5.02 16.02 -16.31
N LEU A 470 -4.93 14.69 -16.35
CA LEU A 470 -3.97 13.93 -17.16
C LEU A 470 -4.66 13.20 -18.32
N MET A 471 -5.96 13.44 -18.52
CA MET A 471 -6.71 12.83 -19.60
C MET A 471 -6.21 13.34 -20.95
N THR A 472 -5.88 12.41 -21.83
CA THR A 472 -5.47 12.68 -23.22
C THR A 472 -6.20 11.73 -24.16
N GLU A 473 -6.21 12.03 -25.43
CA GLU A 473 -6.62 11.08 -26.46
C GLU A 473 -5.80 9.78 -26.37
N VAL A 474 -6.43 8.67 -26.63
CA VAL A 474 -5.84 7.33 -26.56
C VAL A 474 -6.05 6.65 -27.90
N ASP A 475 -4.98 6.16 -28.50
CA ASP A 475 -4.98 5.40 -29.73
C ASP A 475 -4.23 4.06 -29.53
N PRO A 476 -4.97 3.00 -29.12
CA PRO A 476 -4.36 1.69 -28.87
C PRO A 476 -3.73 1.06 -30.12
N GLU A 477 -4.20 1.42 -31.31
CA GLU A 477 -3.65 0.92 -32.58
C GLU A 477 -2.27 1.53 -32.85
N ALA A 478 -2.16 2.86 -32.73
CA ALA A 478 -0.89 3.55 -32.85
C ALA A 478 0.13 3.07 -31.79
N ASP A 479 -0.32 2.84 -30.54
CA ASP A 479 0.52 2.32 -29.49
C ASP A 479 1.07 0.92 -29.81
N ARG A 480 0.23 0.01 -30.34
CA ARG A 480 0.66 -1.33 -30.80
C ARG A 480 1.65 -1.24 -31.94
N LEU A 481 1.40 -0.35 -32.91
CA LEU A 481 2.28 -0.13 -34.04
C LEU A 481 3.67 0.33 -33.57
N LEU A 482 3.72 1.29 -32.63
CA LEU A 482 4.98 1.80 -32.05
C LEU A 482 5.77 0.69 -31.34
N LEU A 483 5.10 -0.24 -30.67
CA LEU A 483 5.72 -1.37 -29.98
C LEU A 483 6.09 -2.54 -30.90
N GLY A 484 5.75 -2.47 -32.20
CA GLY A 484 5.95 -3.57 -33.13
C GLY A 484 5.05 -4.79 -32.87
N CYS A 485 3.98 -4.60 -32.10
CA CYS A 485 2.96 -5.63 -31.87
C CYS A 485 2.04 -5.75 -33.09
N ARG A 486 1.79 -7.00 -33.55
CA ARG A 486 0.84 -7.31 -34.63
C ARG A 486 -0.58 -7.58 -34.07
#